data_9719e4ff1fdc32f893b1b7721c1f3af8
#
_entry.id   9719e4ff1fdc32f893b1b7721c1f3af8
#
_cell.length_a   1.000
_cell.length_b   1.000
_cell.length_c   1.000
_cell.angle_alpha   90.00
_cell.angle_beta   90.00
_cell.angle_gamma   90.00
#
_symmetry.space_group_name_H-M   'P 1'
#
loop_
_entity.id
_entity.type
_entity.pdbx_description
1 polymer ?
#
loop_
_entity_poly.entity_id
_entity_poly.type
_entity_poly.pdbx_seq_one_letter_code
_entity_poly.pdbx_strand_id
1 'polypeptide(L)'
;KLRKDIFLERAIVEERVRLAMGLPTRRMDEHNSVVSGLEDASIADKYYDPPLVNVIKFACNRCPEKLVKVSDLCQGCLAHPCMEVCPKKAITWESGRSTIDQEKCIKCGRCVGVCPYNAIVKTERPCAAACGMGAIHSDELGRAEIDYSKCVSCGQCLVNCPFGAIADKGQIYQLIQGFNRGDRIYALVAPAFVNQCPSLASAGKLKAALKA
;
A
#
# COMPACT_ATOMS: atom_id res chain seq x y z
N LYS A 1 -21.45 0.45 -2.73
CA LYS A 1 -21.17 1.68 -1.97
C LYS A 1 -20.14 1.36 -0.91
N LEU A 2 -18.87 1.74 -1.14
CA LEU A 2 -17.75 1.33 -0.28
C LEU A 2 -17.57 2.26 0.92
N ARG A 3 -17.86 3.54 0.76
CA ARG A 3 -17.76 4.56 1.81
C ARG A 3 -19.06 5.37 1.88
N LYS A 4 -19.29 6.08 2.97
CA LYS A 4 -20.53 6.87 3.18
C LYS A 4 -20.48 8.24 2.49
N ASP A 5 -19.28 8.78 2.25
CA ASP A 5 -19.08 10.11 1.69
C ASP A 5 -18.88 10.04 0.16
N ILE A 6 -19.80 10.64 -0.56
CA ILE A 6 -19.80 10.68 -2.03
C ILE A 6 -18.66 11.57 -2.58
N PHE A 7 -18.32 12.65 -1.90
CA PHE A 7 -17.24 13.54 -2.35
C PHE A 7 -15.87 12.86 -2.20
N LEU A 8 -15.68 12.13 -1.11
CA LEU A 8 -14.47 11.33 -0.88
C LEU A 8 -14.35 10.22 -1.92
N GLU A 9 -15.43 9.50 -2.23
CA GLU A 9 -15.43 8.46 -3.27
C GLU A 9 -15.08 9.04 -4.64
N ARG A 10 -15.65 10.19 -4.99
CA ARG A 10 -15.34 10.88 -6.24
C ARG A 10 -13.86 11.25 -6.31
N ALA A 11 -13.31 11.88 -5.27
CA ALA A 11 -11.89 12.23 -5.23
C ALA A 11 -10.97 11.00 -5.41
N ILE A 12 -11.30 9.87 -4.78
CA ILE A 12 -10.54 8.63 -4.93
C ILE A 12 -10.64 8.08 -6.35
N VAL A 13 -11.82 8.09 -6.95
CA VAL A 13 -12.02 7.60 -8.32
C VAL A 13 -11.28 8.49 -9.31
N GLU A 14 -11.31 9.80 -9.14
CA GLU A 14 -10.58 10.73 -9.98
C GLU A 14 -9.07 10.45 -9.98
N GLU A 15 -8.47 10.23 -8.81
CA GLU A 15 -7.05 9.88 -8.72
C GLU A 15 -6.75 8.51 -9.35
N ARG A 16 -7.64 7.53 -9.24
CA ARG A 16 -7.49 6.25 -9.93
C ARG A 16 -7.55 6.39 -11.45
N VAL A 17 -8.44 7.23 -11.95
CA VAL A 17 -8.55 7.52 -13.39
C VAL A 17 -7.27 8.19 -13.88
N ARG A 18 -6.73 9.15 -13.14
CA ARG A 18 -5.45 9.79 -13.47
C ARG A 18 -4.33 8.76 -13.57
N LEU A 19 -4.18 7.91 -12.56
CA LEU A 19 -3.17 6.85 -12.56
C LEU A 19 -3.35 5.87 -13.73
N ALA A 20 -4.58 5.50 -14.07
CA ALA A 20 -4.87 4.66 -15.23
C ALA A 20 -4.49 5.33 -16.58
N MET A 21 -4.58 6.66 -16.66
CA MET A 21 -4.12 7.46 -17.81
C MET A 21 -2.61 7.73 -17.83
N GLY A 22 -1.86 7.22 -16.87
CA GLY A 22 -0.41 7.47 -16.75
C GLY A 22 -0.04 8.80 -16.10
N LEU A 23 -1.01 9.49 -15.51
CA LEU A 23 -0.78 10.77 -14.82
C LEU A 23 -0.40 10.55 -13.34
N PRO A 24 0.40 11.43 -12.73
CA PRO A 24 0.64 11.40 -11.29
C PRO A 24 -0.64 11.77 -10.51
N THR A 25 -0.70 11.34 -9.24
CA THR A 25 -1.73 11.82 -8.32
C THR A 25 -1.57 13.31 -8.05
N ARG A 26 -2.70 14.02 -7.90
CA ARG A 26 -2.70 15.44 -7.50
C ARG A 26 -2.33 15.58 -6.03
N ARG A 27 -1.80 16.74 -5.69
CA ARG A 27 -1.66 17.15 -4.30
C ARG A 27 -3.05 17.42 -3.70
N MET A 28 -3.18 17.29 -2.39
CA MET A 28 -4.50 17.46 -1.73
C MET A 28 -5.05 18.89 -1.80
N ASP A 29 -4.20 19.86 -2.03
CA ASP A 29 -4.51 21.29 -2.20
C ASP A 29 -4.70 21.68 -3.67
N GLU A 30 -4.58 20.73 -4.59
CA GLU A 30 -4.63 20.96 -6.03
C GLU A 30 -6.02 20.66 -6.60
N HIS A 31 -6.64 21.66 -7.22
CA HIS A 31 -8.00 21.59 -7.76
C HIS A 31 -8.06 21.51 -9.29
N ASN A 32 -7.02 20.96 -9.91
CA ASN A 32 -6.96 20.83 -11.36
C ASN A 32 -7.94 19.75 -11.88
N SER A 33 -8.27 19.84 -13.18
CA SER A 33 -9.07 18.84 -13.86
C SER A 33 -8.43 17.45 -13.79
N VAL A 34 -9.27 16.38 -13.82
CA VAL A 34 -8.82 14.99 -13.87
C VAL A 34 -7.89 14.71 -15.04
N VAL A 35 -8.08 15.39 -16.17
CA VAL A 35 -7.27 15.24 -17.39
C VAL A 35 -6.09 16.22 -17.48
N SER A 36 -5.88 17.05 -16.48
CA SER A 36 -4.75 18.00 -16.46
C SER A 36 -3.41 17.27 -16.57
N GLY A 37 -2.58 17.67 -17.54
CA GLY A 37 -1.28 17.06 -17.84
C GLY A 37 -1.35 15.90 -18.85
N LEU A 38 -2.51 15.61 -19.44
CA LEU A 38 -2.68 14.49 -20.35
C LEU A 38 -1.88 14.70 -21.67
N GLU A 39 -1.81 15.92 -22.14
CA GLU A 39 -1.03 16.28 -23.33
C GLU A 39 0.47 15.97 -23.13
N ASP A 40 1.00 16.31 -21.96
CA ASP A 40 2.38 16.01 -21.60
C ASP A 40 2.64 14.51 -21.48
N ALA A 41 1.68 13.75 -20.96
CA ALA A 41 1.79 12.29 -20.80
C ALA A 41 1.76 11.54 -22.15
N SER A 42 1.35 12.19 -23.25
CA SER A 42 1.35 11.61 -24.60
C SER A 42 2.69 11.74 -25.34
N ILE A 43 3.64 12.46 -24.78
CA ILE A 43 4.99 12.63 -25.36
C ILE A 43 5.76 11.31 -25.22
N ALA A 44 6.44 10.89 -26.30
CA ALA A 44 7.12 9.60 -26.36
C ALA A 44 8.15 9.40 -25.22
N ASP A 45 8.88 10.43 -24.84
CA ASP A 45 9.88 10.38 -23.78
C ASP A 45 9.27 10.12 -22.39
N LYS A 46 7.96 10.31 -22.22
CA LYS A 46 7.22 10.09 -20.98
C LYS A 46 6.42 8.79 -20.95
N TYR A 47 6.60 7.89 -21.90
CA TYR A 47 5.88 6.61 -21.94
C TYR A 47 6.22 5.73 -20.71
N TYR A 48 7.40 5.89 -20.17
CA TYR A 48 7.79 5.30 -18.91
C TYR A 48 8.19 6.41 -17.93
N ASP A 49 7.22 6.83 -17.11
CA ASP A 49 7.42 7.90 -16.14
C ASP A 49 7.17 7.37 -14.72
N PRO A 50 8.23 7.01 -13.98
CA PRO A 50 8.09 6.61 -12.58
C PRO A 50 7.65 7.81 -11.70
N PRO A 51 7.08 7.56 -10.52
CA PRO A 51 6.93 6.27 -9.85
C PRO A 51 5.71 5.46 -10.35
N LEU A 52 5.87 4.14 -10.45
CA LEU A 52 4.80 3.24 -10.91
C LEU A 52 3.79 2.90 -9.81
N VAL A 53 4.18 2.96 -8.55
CA VAL A 53 3.31 2.69 -7.40
C VAL A 53 3.07 3.99 -6.65
N ASN A 54 1.81 4.34 -6.45
CA ASN A 54 1.42 5.63 -5.88
C ASN A 54 0.44 5.47 -4.72
N VAL A 55 0.45 6.42 -3.78
CA VAL A 55 -0.51 6.47 -2.68
C VAL A 55 -1.58 7.51 -2.99
N ILE A 56 -2.83 7.05 -3.07
CA ILE A 56 -4.01 7.92 -3.14
C ILE A 56 -4.29 8.40 -1.71
N LYS A 57 -3.86 9.61 -1.38
CA LYS A 57 -3.91 10.16 -0.03
C LYS A 57 -5.35 10.23 0.53
N PHE A 58 -6.36 10.44 -0.33
CA PHE A 58 -7.78 10.45 0.03
C PHE A 58 -8.30 9.07 0.49
N ALA A 59 -7.73 7.98 -0.05
CA ALA A 59 -8.13 6.63 0.31
C ALA A 59 -7.38 6.08 1.53
N CYS A 60 -6.30 6.73 1.96
CA CYS A 60 -5.47 6.24 3.05
C CYS A 60 -6.16 6.39 4.41
N ASN A 61 -6.37 5.28 5.10
CA ASN A 61 -7.07 5.23 6.39
C ASN A 61 -6.18 5.53 7.60
N ARG A 62 -4.97 6.04 7.43
CA ARG A 62 -4.03 6.36 8.53
C ARG A 62 -3.86 5.18 9.48
N CYS A 63 -3.58 3.99 8.93
CA CYS A 63 -3.39 2.78 9.72
C CYS A 63 -2.31 3.02 10.79
N PRO A 64 -2.47 2.43 12.00
CA PRO A 64 -1.52 2.62 13.08
C PRO A 64 -0.14 2.13 12.66
N GLU A 65 0.89 2.82 13.14
CA GLU A 65 2.26 2.37 13.00
C GLU A 65 2.52 1.12 13.85
N LYS A 66 3.69 0.54 13.69
CA LYS A 66 4.10 -0.60 14.49
C LYS A 66 4.12 -0.23 15.98
N LEU A 67 3.21 -0.83 16.71
CA LEU A 67 2.98 -0.56 18.12
C LEU A 67 2.67 -1.87 18.85
N VAL A 68 3.14 -2.00 20.08
CA VAL A 68 2.72 -3.07 20.99
C VAL A 68 2.08 -2.42 22.21
N LYS A 69 0.82 -2.75 22.47
CA LYS A 69 0.06 -2.17 23.59
C LYS A 69 -0.70 -3.23 24.36
N VAL A 70 -0.94 -2.97 25.63
CA VAL A 70 -1.83 -3.77 26.48
C VAL A 70 -3.27 -3.28 26.26
N SER A 71 -4.19 -4.20 26.02
CA SER A 71 -5.63 -3.91 25.91
C SER A 71 -6.32 -4.06 27.28
N ASP A 72 -7.61 -3.71 27.32
CA ASP A 72 -8.44 -3.84 28.52
C ASP A 72 -8.72 -5.29 28.92
N LEU A 73 -8.32 -6.27 28.10
CA LEU A 73 -8.38 -7.69 28.43
C LEU A 73 -7.33 -8.13 29.45
N CYS A 74 -6.42 -7.25 29.87
CA CYS A 74 -5.38 -7.57 30.84
C CYS A 74 -6.01 -7.88 32.21
N GLN A 75 -5.81 -9.12 32.69
CA GLN A 75 -6.35 -9.60 33.97
C GLN A 75 -5.41 -9.37 35.15
N GLY A 76 -4.27 -8.72 34.91
CA GLY A 76 -3.35 -8.49 36.00
C GLY A 76 -2.81 -9.76 36.64
N CYS A 77 -2.42 -10.75 35.84
CA CYS A 77 -1.98 -12.06 36.35
C CYS A 77 -0.75 -11.97 37.25
N LEU A 78 -0.72 -12.77 38.31
CA LEU A 78 0.34 -12.75 39.33
C LEU A 78 1.73 -13.08 38.77
N ALA A 79 1.80 -13.98 37.79
CA ALA A 79 3.07 -14.44 37.20
C ALA A 79 3.74 -13.43 36.27
N HIS A 80 3.02 -12.41 35.80
CA HIS A 80 3.52 -11.36 34.88
C HIS A 80 4.43 -11.86 33.74
N PRO A 81 4.08 -12.90 32.95
CA PRO A 81 4.98 -13.50 31.96
C PRO A 81 5.41 -12.50 30.89
N CYS A 82 4.59 -11.49 30.63
CA CYS A 82 4.92 -10.41 29.68
C CYS A 82 6.09 -9.53 30.17
N MET A 83 6.22 -9.32 31.48
CA MET A 83 7.33 -8.56 32.08
C MET A 83 8.62 -9.39 32.03
N GLU A 84 8.54 -10.67 32.39
CA GLU A 84 9.70 -11.59 32.43
C GLU A 84 10.32 -11.76 31.01
N VAL A 85 9.51 -11.89 29.97
CA VAL A 85 10.00 -12.11 28.60
C VAL A 85 10.55 -10.84 27.93
N CYS A 86 10.33 -9.65 28.54
CA CYS A 86 10.72 -8.39 27.93
C CYS A 86 12.22 -8.11 28.02
N PRO A 87 12.99 -8.17 26.92
CA PRO A 87 14.45 -7.98 26.97
C PRO A 87 14.88 -6.56 27.35
N LYS A 88 13.97 -5.59 27.17
CA LYS A 88 14.20 -4.17 27.49
C LYS A 88 13.55 -3.73 28.80
N LYS A 89 12.90 -4.66 29.51
CA LYS A 89 12.16 -4.34 30.76
C LYS A 89 11.21 -3.14 30.58
N ALA A 90 10.59 -3.04 29.39
CA ALA A 90 9.71 -1.95 29.00
C ALA A 90 8.28 -2.13 29.51
N ILE A 91 7.99 -3.19 30.26
CA ILE A 91 6.66 -3.48 30.80
C ILE A 91 6.70 -3.30 32.30
N THR A 92 5.84 -2.44 32.81
CA THR A 92 5.65 -2.15 34.22
C THR A 92 4.27 -2.59 34.69
N TRP A 93 4.13 -2.76 35.99
CA TRP A 93 2.85 -3.04 36.62
C TRP A 93 2.33 -1.78 37.30
N GLU A 94 1.16 -1.31 36.89
CA GLU A 94 0.56 -0.09 37.37
C GLU A 94 -0.97 -0.25 37.48
N SER A 95 -1.56 0.15 38.59
CA SER A 95 -3.03 0.17 38.80
C SER A 95 -3.74 -1.15 38.45
N GLY A 96 -3.13 -2.30 38.76
CA GLY A 96 -3.76 -3.61 38.57
C GLY A 96 -3.61 -4.17 37.15
N ARG A 97 -2.80 -3.57 36.28
CA ARG A 97 -2.56 -4.03 34.92
C ARG A 97 -1.13 -3.77 34.46
N SER A 98 -0.71 -4.49 33.43
CA SER A 98 0.58 -4.21 32.77
C SER A 98 0.49 -3.00 31.86
N THR A 99 1.53 -2.19 31.85
CA THR A 99 1.68 -1.01 30.98
C THR A 99 2.97 -1.12 30.20
N ILE A 100 2.99 -0.72 28.94
CA ILE A 100 4.19 -0.77 28.08
C ILE A 100 4.70 0.63 27.83
N ASP A 101 5.92 0.91 28.29
CA ASP A 101 6.67 2.11 27.97
C ASP A 101 7.08 2.08 26.48
N GLN A 102 6.49 2.94 25.67
CA GLN A 102 6.70 2.96 24.21
C GLN A 102 8.09 3.46 23.81
N GLU A 103 8.77 4.23 24.66
CA GLU A 103 10.13 4.74 24.40
C GLU A 103 11.18 3.62 24.59
N LYS A 104 10.99 2.77 25.59
CA LYS A 104 11.85 1.62 25.86
C LYS A 104 11.51 0.41 24.98
N CYS A 105 10.28 0.33 24.47
CA CYS A 105 9.77 -0.82 23.73
C CYS A 105 10.36 -0.90 22.31
N ILE A 106 11.13 -1.95 22.04
CA ILE A 106 11.67 -2.25 20.70
C ILE A 106 10.66 -2.93 19.76
N LYS A 107 9.40 -3.05 20.17
CA LYS A 107 8.29 -3.59 19.39
C LYS A 107 8.52 -5.02 18.84
N CYS A 108 9.33 -5.83 19.55
CA CYS A 108 9.67 -7.20 19.13
C CYS A 108 8.49 -8.18 19.18
N GLY A 109 7.48 -7.93 20.02
CA GLY A 109 6.26 -8.74 20.13
C GLY A 109 6.39 -10.01 21.00
N ARG A 110 7.50 -10.26 21.68
CA ARG A 110 7.66 -11.47 22.54
C ARG A 110 6.58 -11.57 23.61
N CYS A 111 6.19 -10.45 24.20
CA CYS A 111 5.13 -10.37 25.22
C CYS A 111 3.74 -10.74 24.67
N VAL A 112 3.51 -10.62 23.38
CA VAL A 112 2.24 -11.01 22.74
C VAL A 112 2.02 -12.52 22.86
N GLY A 113 3.04 -13.32 22.53
CA GLY A 113 2.94 -14.78 22.48
C GLY A 113 2.87 -15.45 23.86
N VAL A 114 3.28 -14.75 24.94
CA VAL A 114 3.28 -15.33 26.30
C VAL A 114 2.07 -14.91 27.14
N CYS A 115 1.25 -14.00 26.64
CA CYS A 115 0.07 -13.54 27.36
C CYS A 115 -1.06 -14.57 27.27
N PRO A 116 -1.45 -15.25 28.37
CA PRO A 116 -2.49 -16.28 28.34
C PRO A 116 -3.89 -15.72 28.01
N TYR A 117 -4.09 -14.42 28.16
CA TYR A 117 -5.35 -13.73 27.89
C TYR A 117 -5.37 -13.03 26.54
N ASN A 118 -4.32 -13.13 25.72
CA ASN A 118 -4.17 -12.38 24.47
C ASN A 118 -4.41 -10.87 24.63
N ALA A 119 -4.11 -10.35 25.83
CA ALA A 119 -4.34 -8.94 26.16
C ALA A 119 -3.32 -7.98 25.56
N ILE A 120 -2.24 -8.48 24.98
CA ILE A 120 -1.20 -7.66 24.36
C ILE A 120 -1.36 -7.74 22.85
N VAL A 121 -1.58 -6.58 22.22
CA VAL A 121 -1.84 -6.46 20.78
C VAL A 121 -0.66 -5.78 20.09
N LYS A 122 -0.19 -6.40 19.01
CA LYS A 122 0.76 -5.79 18.09
C LYS A 122 -0.01 -5.27 16.88
N THR A 123 0.06 -3.98 16.65
CA THR A 123 -0.50 -3.34 15.46
C THR A 123 0.62 -2.96 14.51
N GLU A 124 0.36 -3.05 13.21
CA GLU A 124 1.31 -2.65 12.19
C GLU A 124 0.55 -2.26 10.92
N ARG A 125 1.02 -1.23 10.23
CA ARG A 125 0.44 -0.80 8.97
C ARG A 125 0.67 -1.87 7.90
N PRO A 126 -0.39 -2.45 7.28
CA PRO A 126 -0.21 -3.60 6.39
C PRO A 126 0.70 -3.33 5.19
N CYS A 127 0.61 -2.15 4.58
CA CYS A 127 1.47 -1.78 3.45
C CYS A 127 2.94 -1.63 3.85
N ALA A 128 3.23 -1.13 5.05
CA ALA A 128 4.60 -1.03 5.56
C ALA A 128 5.14 -2.40 5.99
N ALA A 129 4.31 -3.23 6.63
CA ALA A 129 4.66 -4.59 7.01
C ALA A 129 5.03 -5.48 5.81
N ALA A 130 4.33 -5.28 4.67
CA ALA A 130 4.59 -6.00 3.43
C ALA A 130 5.78 -5.45 2.63
N CYS A 131 6.31 -4.28 2.99
CA CYS A 131 7.40 -3.64 2.27
C CYS A 131 8.76 -4.18 2.72
N GLY A 132 9.34 -5.12 1.97
CA GLY A 132 10.67 -5.68 2.26
C GLY A 132 11.82 -4.65 2.20
N MET A 133 11.61 -3.53 1.52
CA MET A 133 12.60 -2.45 1.39
C MET A 133 12.47 -1.38 2.49
N GLY A 134 11.45 -1.46 3.35
CA GLY A 134 11.18 -0.42 4.36
C GLY A 134 10.92 0.98 3.77
N ALA A 135 10.39 1.03 2.54
CA ALA A 135 10.18 2.27 1.79
C ALA A 135 8.89 3.03 2.20
N ILE A 136 8.08 2.49 3.12
CA ILE A 136 6.80 3.10 3.49
C ILE A 136 6.86 3.62 4.92
N HIS A 137 6.60 4.90 5.07
CA HIS A 137 6.54 5.61 6.35
C HIS A 137 5.24 6.42 6.48
N SER A 138 5.06 7.13 7.57
CA SER A 138 3.96 8.08 7.76
C SER A 138 4.36 9.47 7.30
N ASP A 139 3.43 10.17 6.65
CA ASP A 139 3.52 11.63 6.50
C ASP A 139 3.10 12.34 7.81
N GLU A 140 3.18 13.67 7.83
CA GLU A 140 2.82 14.51 8.99
C GLU A 140 1.38 14.30 9.48
N LEU A 141 0.50 13.84 8.61
CA LEU A 141 -0.91 13.55 8.90
C LEU A 141 -1.16 12.06 9.21
N GLY A 142 -0.11 11.26 9.36
CA GLY A 142 -0.20 9.82 9.65
C GLY A 142 -0.63 8.96 8.47
N ARG A 143 -0.63 9.47 7.23
CA ARG A 143 -0.95 8.70 6.03
C ARG A 143 0.30 8.00 5.49
N ALA A 144 0.11 6.97 4.69
CA ALA A 144 1.22 6.30 4.02
C ALA A 144 1.92 7.25 3.03
N GLU A 145 3.23 7.20 3.03
CA GLU A 145 4.10 7.86 2.08
C GLU A 145 5.19 6.89 1.65
N ILE A 146 5.56 6.95 0.36
CA ILE A 146 6.56 6.06 -0.24
C ILE A 146 7.85 6.84 -0.45
N ASP A 147 8.94 6.35 0.13
CA ASP A 147 10.28 6.81 -0.18
C ASP A 147 10.72 6.16 -1.51
N TYR A 148 10.62 6.92 -2.59
CA TYR A 148 10.94 6.43 -3.93
C TYR A 148 12.42 6.16 -4.16
N SER A 149 13.30 6.64 -3.29
CA SER A 149 14.72 6.29 -3.34
C SER A 149 14.99 4.83 -2.96
N LYS A 150 14.08 4.24 -2.17
CA LYS A 150 14.13 2.84 -1.72
C LYS A 150 13.14 1.94 -2.43
N CYS A 151 12.12 2.50 -3.06
CA CYS A 151 11.04 1.75 -3.66
C CYS A 151 11.49 1.06 -4.95
N VAL A 152 11.31 -0.27 -5.02
CA VAL A 152 11.59 -1.09 -6.20
C VAL A 152 10.35 -1.43 -7.01
N SER A 153 9.24 -0.77 -6.78
CA SER A 153 7.97 -0.92 -7.51
C SER A 153 7.41 -2.36 -7.55
N CYS A 154 7.69 -3.19 -6.55
CA CYS A 154 7.27 -4.60 -6.52
C CYS A 154 5.77 -4.84 -6.32
N GLY A 155 4.99 -3.81 -5.95
CA GLY A 155 3.54 -3.88 -5.77
C GLY A 155 3.04 -4.54 -4.48
N GLN A 156 3.89 -5.07 -3.59
CA GLN A 156 3.46 -5.76 -2.37
C GLN A 156 2.58 -4.89 -1.46
N CYS A 157 2.88 -3.62 -1.37
CA CYS A 157 2.08 -2.66 -0.60
C CYS A 157 0.67 -2.45 -1.19
N LEU A 158 0.52 -2.54 -2.52
CA LEU A 158 -0.75 -2.44 -3.22
C LEU A 158 -1.65 -3.62 -2.86
N VAL A 159 -1.13 -4.84 -2.95
CA VAL A 159 -1.88 -6.08 -2.64
C VAL A 159 -2.31 -6.13 -1.18
N ASN A 160 -1.46 -5.63 -0.26
CA ASN A 160 -1.70 -5.69 1.17
C ASN A 160 -2.47 -4.48 1.74
N CYS A 161 -2.87 -3.50 0.91
CA CYS A 161 -3.64 -2.35 1.38
C CYS A 161 -5.14 -2.67 1.43
N PRO A 162 -5.77 -2.87 2.61
CA PRO A 162 -7.19 -3.23 2.70
C PRO A 162 -8.14 -2.08 2.32
N PHE A 163 -7.62 -0.86 2.17
CA PHE A 163 -8.39 0.32 1.80
C PHE A 163 -8.26 0.68 0.32
N GLY A 164 -7.44 -0.04 -0.45
CA GLY A 164 -7.16 0.27 -1.84
C GLY A 164 -6.56 1.67 -2.02
N ALA A 165 -5.78 2.13 -1.03
CA ALA A 165 -5.15 3.45 -1.06
C ALA A 165 -3.86 3.48 -1.88
N ILE A 166 -3.33 2.32 -2.25
CA ILE A 166 -2.14 2.22 -3.09
C ILE A 166 -2.58 1.69 -4.44
N ALA A 167 -2.13 2.33 -5.50
CA ALA A 167 -2.47 1.97 -6.86
C ALA A 167 -1.24 2.09 -7.77
N ASP A 168 -1.24 1.31 -8.83
CA ASP A 168 -0.24 1.38 -9.89
C ASP A 168 -0.60 2.48 -10.90
N LYS A 169 0.42 3.04 -11.52
CA LYS A 169 0.27 3.96 -12.64
C LYS A 169 0.30 3.15 -13.93
N GLY A 170 -0.82 3.15 -14.65
CA GLY A 170 -0.97 2.48 -15.94
C GLY A 170 -0.40 3.28 -17.11
N GLN A 171 -0.40 2.67 -18.28
CA GLN A 171 0.06 3.29 -19.53
C GLN A 171 -0.93 3.04 -20.69
N ILE A 172 -2.20 2.82 -20.34
CA ILE A 172 -3.25 2.52 -21.31
C ILE A 172 -3.46 3.66 -22.31
N TYR A 173 -3.39 4.91 -21.84
CA TYR A 173 -3.55 6.08 -22.69
C TYR A 173 -2.42 6.17 -23.72
N GLN A 174 -1.18 5.99 -23.32
CA GLN A 174 -0.01 5.99 -24.18
C GLN A 174 -0.08 4.87 -25.23
N LEU A 175 -0.55 3.69 -24.81
CA LEU A 175 -0.76 2.56 -25.72
C LEU A 175 -1.79 2.88 -26.80
N ILE A 176 -2.95 3.45 -26.42
CA ILE A 176 -3.99 3.86 -27.36
C ILE A 176 -3.47 4.92 -28.34
N GLN A 177 -2.70 5.89 -27.85
CA GLN A 177 -2.07 6.89 -28.72
C GLN A 177 -1.06 6.28 -29.69
N GLY A 178 -0.30 5.28 -29.26
CA GLY A 178 0.60 4.52 -30.13
C GLY A 178 -0.17 3.80 -31.26
N PHE A 179 -1.30 3.16 -30.95
CA PHE A 179 -2.16 2.55 -31.99
C PHE A 179 -2.71 3.59 -32.96
N ASN A 180 -3.21 4.73 -32.47
CA ASN A 180 -3.77 5.79 -33.29
C ASN A 180 -2.74 6.42 -34.27
N ARG A 181 -1.47 6.46 -33.87
CA ARG A 181 -0.37 6.94 -34.73
C ARG A 181 0.17 5.89 -35.68
N GLY A 182 -0.22 4.63 -35.52
CA GLY A 182 0.31 3.52 -36.33
C GLY A 182 1.72 3.08 -35.90
N ASP A 183 2.11 3.34 -34.66
CA ASP A 183 3.40 2.94 -34.11
C ASP A 183 3.53 1.39 -34.07
N ARG A 184 4.74 0.89 -34.21
CA ARG A 184 5.00 -0.55 -33.99
C ARG A 184 4.98 -0.84 -32.49
N ILE A 185 4.03 -1.66 -32.07
CA ILE A 185 3.87 -2.03 -30.66
C ILE A 185 4.37 -3.46 -30.44
N TYR A 186 5.22 -3.62 -29.45
CA TYR A 186 5.76 -4.92 -29.03
C TYR A 186 5.24 -5.26 -27.64
N ALA A 187 4.61 -6.43 -27.50
CA ALA A 187 4.17 -6.95 -26.22
C ALA A 187 5.24 -7.85 -25.60
N LEU A 188 5.80 -7.47 -24.48
CA LEU A 188 6.66 -8.32 -23.65
C LEU A 188 5.83 -8.91 -22.52
N VAL A 189 5.57 -10.20 -22.57
CA VAL A 189 4.74 -10.92 -21.61
C VAL A 189 5.61 -11.74 -20.67
N ALA A 190 5.47 -11.48 -19.37
CA ALA A 190 6.19 -12.23 -18.35
C ALA A 190 5.76 -13.72 -18.34
N PRO A 191 6.66 -14.69 -18.12
CA PRO A 191 6.32 -16.11 -18.07
C PRO A 191 5.22 -16.47 -17.06
N ALA A 192 5.06 -15.67 -16.02
CA ALA A 192 4.05 -15.85 -14.99
C ALA A 192 2.59 -15.79 -15.48
N PHE A 193 2.34 -15.36 -16.74
CA PHE A 193 0.98 -15.37 -17.31
C PHE A 193 0.45 -16.80 -17.52
N VAL A 194 1.33 -17.79 -17.62
CA VAL A 194 0.96 -19.20 -17.84
C VAL A 194 0.05 -19.65 -16.70
N ASN A 195 -1.08 -20.24 -17.06
CA ASN A 195 -2.15 -20.69 -16.15
C ASN A 195 -2.97 -19.59 -15.44
N GLN A 196 -2.71 -18.30 -15.65
CA GLN A 196 -3.58 -17.25 -15.12
C GLN A 196 -4.92 -17.15 -15.89
N CYS A 197 -4.88 -17.42 -17.18
CA CYS A 197 -6.06 -17.46 -18.05
C CYS A 197 -6.15 -18.81 -18.77
N PRO A 198 -6.97 -19.75 -18.30
CA PRO A 198 -7.10 -21.07 -18.92
C PRO A 198 -7.42 -21.03 -20.43
N SER A 199 -8.18 -20.03 -20.88
CA SER A 199 -8.49 -19.81 -22.30
C SER A 199 -7.30 -19.38 -23.15
N LEU A 200 -6.25 -18.82 -22.54
CA LEU A 200 -5.03 -18.31 -23.19
C LEU A 200 -3.79 -19.17 -22.87
N ALA A 201 -3.98 -20.41 -22.45
CA ALA A 201 -2.92 -21.31 -21.94
C ALA A 201 -1.80 -21.62 -22.95
N SER A 202 -1.99 -21.34 -24.24
CA SER A 202 -0.95 -21.55 -25.26
C SER A 202 -0.40 -20.23 -25.82
N ALA A 203 0.90 -20.21 -26.12
CA ALA A 203 1.56 -19.05 -26.73
C ALA A 203 0.89 -18.62 -28.04
N GLY A 204 0.35 -19.58 -28.81
CA GLY A 204 -0.37 -19.30 -30.07
C GLY A 204 -1.69 -18.55 -29.85
N LYS A 205 -2.46 -18.94 -28.82
CA LYS A 205 -3.72 -18.24 -28.47
C LYS A 205 -3.45 -16.83 -27.96
N LEU A 206 -2.43 -16.66 -27.10
CA LEU A 206 -2.03 -15.35 -26.62
C LEU A 206 -1.59 -14.45 -27.77
N LYS A 207 -0.77 -14.96 -28.71
CA LYS A 207 -0.33 -14.21 -29.89
C LYS A 207 -1.51 -13.81 -30.77
N ALA A 208 -2.51 -14.67 -30.95
CA ALA A 208 -3.72 -14.35 -31.70
C ALA A 208 -4.55 -13.25 -31.01
N ALA A 209 -4.73 -13.34 -29.67
CA ALA A 209 -5.45 -12.35 -28.88
C ALA A 209 -4.77 -10.96 -28.89
N LEU A 210 -3.44 -10.91 -28.90
CA LEU A 210 -2.68 -9.63 -28.99
C LEU A 210 -2.67 -9.02 -30.39
N LYS A 211 -3.04 -9.77 -31.44
CA LYS A 211 -3.14 -9.29 -32.81
C LYS A 211 -4.54 -8.83 -33.21
N ALA A 212 -5.56 -9.28 -32.49
CA ALA A 212 -6.96 -8.91 -32.70
C ALA A 212 -7.27 -7.52 -32.18
#